data_33fea1e0319abdd9dc92aadc8dba13aa
#
_entry.id   33fea1e0319abdd9dc92aadc8dba13aa
#
_cell.length_a   1.000
_cell.length_b   1.000
_cell.length_c   1.000
_cell.angle_alpha   90.00
_cell.angle_beta   90.00
_cell.angle_gamma   90.00
#
_symmetry.space_group_name_H-M   'P 1'
#
loop_
_entity.id
_entity.type
_entity.pdbx_description
1 polymer ?
#
loop_
_entity_poly.entity_id
_entity_poly.type
_entity_poly.pdbx_seq_one_letter_code
_entity_poly.pdbx_strand_id
1 'polypeptide(L)'
;MTQLSPTLGVEWKFKNTNTQSCTRNPDGSITCVSDHPAGFEWCVNGAAVDANGVVYANSEDGNLFALNQGGTLKQKIFQQLALGAAYTPASLGSDGKIYSQNAGHLFVVGK
;
A
#
# COMPACT_ATOMS: atom_id res chain seq x y z
N MET A 1 -5.88 3.28 -7.30
CA MET A 1 -5.24 2.26 -8.16
C MET A 1 -6.24 1.78 -9.18
N THR A 2 -5.81 1.56 -10.41
CA THR A 2 -6.68 1.14 -11.52
C THR A 2 -5.99 0.02 -12.28
N GLN A 3 -6.71 -1.06 -12.56
CA GLN A 3 -6.26 -2.09 -13.47
C GLN A 3 -6.87 -1.87 -14.84
N LEU A 4 -6.04 -1.95 -15.87
CA LEU A 4 -6.43 -1.85 -17.27
C LEU A 4 -6.32 -3.21 -17.96
N SER A 5 -7.21 -3.46 -18.92
CA SER A 5 -7.08 -4.56 -19.85
C SER A 5 -5.95 -4.30 -20.86
N PRO A 6 -5.51 -5.32 -21.63
CA PRO A 6 -4.55 -5.11 -22.72
C PRO A 6 -5.00 -4.08 -23.76
N THR A 7 -6.29 -3.82 -23.88
CA THR A 7 -6.87 -2.80 -24.77
C THR A 7 -7.13 -1.47 -24.07
N LEU A 8 -6.57 -1.27 -22.86
CA LEU A 8 -6.67 -0.06 -22.04
C LEU A 8 -8.08 0.25 -21.50
N GLY A 9 -8.99 -0.71 -21.53
CA GLY A 9 -10.26 -0.61 -20.83
C GLY A 9 -10.07 -0.78 -19.30
N VAL A 10 -10.85 -0.07 -18.50
CA VAL A 10 -10.80 -0.19 -17.04
C VAL A 10 -11.48 -1.49 -16.61
N GLU A 11 -10.71 -2.39 -15.98
CA GLU A 11 -11.26 -3.63 -15.42
C GLU A 11 -11.79 -3.42 -14.00
N TRP A 12 -11.04 -2.73 -13.16
CA TRP A 12 -11.47 -2.35 -11.81
C TRP A 12 -10.66 -1.16 -11.28
N LYS A 13 -11.22 -0.54 -10.24
CA LYS A 13 -10.58 0.56 -9.49
C LYS A 13 -10.62 0.27 -8.01
N PHE A 14 -9.58 0.67 -7.30
CA PHE A 14 -9.54 0.74 -5.85
C PHE A 14 -9.16 2.15 -5.43
N LYS A 15 -9.94 2.74 -4.52
CA LYS A 15 -9.67 4.06 -3.94
C LYS A 15 -9.28 3.88 -2.47
N ASN A 16 -8.15 4.45 -2.06
CA ASN A 16 -7.83 4.59 -0.65
C ASN A 16 -8.72 5.70 -0.06
N THR A 17 -9.57 5.33 0.89
CA THR A 17 -10.49 6.25 1.57
C THR A 17 -10.00 6.68 2.94
N ASN A 18 -8.75 6.35 3.30
CA ASN A 18 -8.18 6.74 4.57
C ASN A 18 -8.01 8.26 4.66
N THR A 19 -8.43 8.84 5.79
CA THR A 19 -8.33 10.27 6.08
C THR A 19 -7.50 10.55 7.33
N GLN A 20 -6.87 9.52 7.89
CA GLN A 20 -6.11 9.62 9.13
C GLN A 20 -4.63 9.39 8.89
N SER A 21 -3.80 10.29 9.40
CA SER A 21 -2.38 10.04 9.55
C SER A 21 -2.11 9.34 10.86
N CYS A 22 -1.26 8.32 10.84
CA CYS A 22 -0.94 7.51 12.00
C CYS A 22 0.56 7.56 12.27
N THR A 23 0.94 7.48 13.54
CA THR A 23 2.32 7.42 14.00
C THR A 23 2.50 6.23 14.92
N ARG A 24 3.59 5.49 14.73
CA ARG A 24 3.98 4.42 15.64
C ARG A 24 4.75 5.02 16.81
N ASN A 25 4.27 4.75 18.01
CA ASN A 25 4.91 5.19 19.25
C ASN A 25 6.07 4.26 19.64
N PRO A 26 7.00 4.70 20.51
CA PRO A 26 8.11 3.86 20.97
C PRO A 26 7.70 2.54 21.64
N ASP A 27 6.51 2.49 22.27
CA ASP A 27 5.95 1.27 22.87
C ASP A 27 5.28 0.32 21.86
N GLY A 28 5.29 0.68 20.55
CA GLY A 28 4.69 -0.10 19.48
C GLY A 28 3.21 0.21 19.22
N SER A 29 2.56 1.02 20.07
CA SER A 29 1.19 1.47 19.83
C SER A 29 1.12 2.45 18.65
N ILE A 30 -0.08 2.62 18.08
CA ILE A 30 -0.32 3.50 16.95
C ILE A 30 -1.31 4.57 17.37
N THR A 31 -0.93 5.84 17.15
CA THR A 31 -1.79 7.00 17.36
C THR A 31 -2.18 7.58 16.02
N CYS A 32 -3.48 7.81 15.80
CA CYS A 32 -4.01 8.35 14.55
C CYS A 32 -4.75 9.66 14.80
N VAL A 33 -4.63 10.60 13.85
CA VAL A 33 -5.36 11.87 13.83
C VAL A 33 -6.04 12.07 12.47
N SER A 34 -7.27 12.57 12.48
CA SER A 34 -8.03 12.86 11.26
C SER A 34 -7.64 14.23 10.72
N ASP A 35 -6.55 14.29 9.96
CA ASP A 35 -5.96 15.53 9.44
C ASP A 35 -5.84 15.56 7.91
N HIS A 36 -6.33 14.53 7.23
CA HIS A 36 -6.32 14.42 5.77
C HIS A 36 -7.72 14.23 5.19
N PRO A 37 -8.59 15.25 5.26
CA PRO A 37 -9.98 15.12 4.81
C PRO A 37 -10.11 14.84 3.30
N ALA A 38 -9.11 15.22 2.50
CA ALA A 38 -9.04 14.91 1.07
C ALA A 38 -8.46 13.51 0.78
N GLY A 39 -8.03 12.78 1.80
CA GLY A 39 -7.36 11.50 1.67
C GLY A 39 -5.88 11.64 1.36
N PHE A 40 -5.26 10.52 1.00
CA PHE A 40 -3.83 10.43 0.66
C PHE A 40 -3.66 10.10 -0.81
N GLU A 41 -2.57 10.58 -1.38
CA GLU A 41 -2.15 10.20 -2.72
C GLU A 41 -1.44 8.84 -2.72
N TRP A 42 -1.50 8.17 -3.86
CA TRP A 42 -0.74 6.92 -4.06
C TRP A 42 0.70 7.20 -4.49
N CYS A 43 1.00 8.44 -4.85
CA CYS A 43 2.23 8.83 -5.54
C CYS A 43 2.49 7.95 -6.79
N VAL A 44 3.68 7.98 -7.32
CA VAL A 44 4.02 7.22 -8.53
C VAL A 44 4.73 5.92 -8.10
N ASN A 45 3.94 4.96 -7.63
CA ASN A 45 4.44 3.65 -7.25
C ASN A 45 4.14 2.59 -8.29
N GLY A 46 5.10 1.72 -8.55
CA GLY A 46 4.85 0.47 -9.25
C GLY A 46 4.17 -0.54 -8.33
N ALA A 47 3.11 -1.17 -8.79
CA ALA A 47 2.50 -2.28 -8.08
C ALA A 47 3.23 -3.59 -8.38
N ALA A 48 3.31 -4.49 -7.39
CA ALA A 48 3.76 -5.86 -7.57
C ALA A 48 2.55 -6.79 -7.58
N VAL A 49 2.60 -7.85 -8.40
CA VAL A 49 1.49 -8.81 -8.52
C VAL A 49 2.05 -10.22 -8.32
N ASP A 50 1.43 -11.00 -7.45
CA ASP A 50 1.83 -12.39 -7.22
C ASP A 50 1.18 -13.35 -8.23
N ALA A 51 1.56 -14.63 -8.14
CA ALA A 51 1.05 -15.68 -9.04
C ALA A 51 -0.47 -15.93 -8.89
N ASN A 52 -1.08 -15.51 -7.78
CA ASN A 52 -2.52 -15.61 -7.55
C ASN A 52 -3.28 -14.37 -8.02
N GLY A 53 -2.60 -13.39 -8.59
CA GLY A 53 -3.18 -12.14 -9.05
C GLY A 53 -3.41 -11.10 -7.95
N VAL A 54 -2.89 -11.32 -6.74
CA VAL A 54 -2.97 -10.32 -5.66
C VAL A 54 -2.01 -9.18 -5.95
N VAL A 55 -2.52 -7.97 -5.90
CA VAL A 55 -1.79 -6.74 -6.19
C VAL A 55 -1.33 -6.08 -4.90
N TYR A 56 -0.03 -5.79 -4.81
CA TYR A 56 0.56 -5.15 -3.64
C TYR A 56 1.06 -3.75 -3.99
N ALA A 57 0.68 -2.78 -3.19
CA ALA A 57 1.15 -1.40 -3.32
C ALA A 57 1.17 -0.69 -1.96
N ASN A 58 2.19 0.13 -1.74
CA ASN A 58 2.26 1.01 -0.59
C ASN A 58 1.70 2.40 -0.94
N SER A 59 1.25 3.12 0.08
CA SER A 59 0.63 4.43 -0.03
C SER A 59 1.29 5.39 0.95
N GLU A 60 1.15 6.70 0.72
CA GLU A 60 1.66 7.75 1.60
C GLU A 60 1.11 7.70 3.02
N ASP A 61 -0.09 7.14 3.21
CA ASP A 61 -0.66 6.95 4.54
C ASP A 61 0.11 5.93 5.40
N GLY A 62 1.11 5.29 4.81
CA GLY A 62 1.96 4.33 5.48
C GLY A 62 1.47 2.89 5.44
N ASN A 63 0.37 2.62 4.75
CA ASN A 63 -0.14 1.27 4.60
C ASN A 63 0.41 0.58 3.34
N LEU A 64 0.74 -0.70 3.49
CA LEU A 64 0.88 -1.63 2.38
C LEU A 64 -0.47 -2.31 2.16
N PHE A 65 -0.99 -2.21 0.96
CA PHE A 65 -2.26 -2.79 0.55
C PHE A 65 -2.05 -4.07 -0.25
N ALA A 66 -2.86 -5.08 0.03
CA ALA A 66 -3.03 -6.26 -0.80
C ALA A 66 -4.46 -6.25 -1.36
N LEU A 67 -4.59 -6.23 -2.68
CA LEU A 67 -5.87 -6.14 -3.38
C LEU A 67 -6.13 -7.41 -4.18
N ASN A 68 -7.35 -7.91 -4.11
CA ASN A 68 -7.79 -9.00 -4.98
C ASN A 68 -8.00 -8.52 -6.42
N GLN A 69 -7.97 -9.42 -7.36
CA GLN A 69 -8.55 -9.17 -8.67
C GLN A 69 -10.04 -8.80 -8.49
N GLY A 70 -10.50 -7.79 -9.23
CA GLY A 70 -11.81 -7.19 -9.05
C GLY A 70 -11.79 -5.94 -8.17
N GLY A 71 -10.65 -5.59 -7.55
CA GLY A 71 -10.46 -4.32 -6.84
C GLY A 71 -10.93 -4.30 -5.39
N THR A 72 -11.19 -5.47 -4.78
CA THR A 72 -11.56 -5.54 -3.36
C THR A 72 -10.31 -5.59 -2.48
N LEU A 73 -10.38 -4.96 -1.31
CA LEU A 73 -9.31 -5.05 -0.32
C LEU A 73 -9.23 -6.46 0.26
N LYS A 74 -8.07 -7.10 0.11
CA LYS A 74 -7.78 -8.37 0.77
C LYS A 74 -7.24 -8.14 2.17
N GLN A 75 -6.24 -7.28 2.29
CA GLN A 75 -5.59 -6.94 3.55
C GLN A 75 -4.83 -5.63 3.43
N LYS A 76 -4.66 -4.94 4.54
CA LYS A 76 -3.71 -3.85 4.66
C LYS A 76 -2.93 -3.96 5.95
N ILE A 77 -1.69 -3.50 5.95
CA ILE A 77 -0.84 -3.44 7.14
C ILE A 77 -0.18 -2.07 7.20
N PHE A 78 -0.23 -1.46 8.38
CA PHE A 78 0.45 -0.19 8.62
C PHE A 78 1.94 -0.42 8.82
N GLN A 79 2.75 0.25 8.03
CA GLN A 79 4.20 0.27 8.13
C GLN A 79 4.65 1.52 8.88
N GLN A 80 4.67 2.65 8.20
CA GLN A 80 4.98 3.95 8.75
C GLN A 80 4.52 5.05 7.80
N LEU A 81 3.99 6.15 8.35
CA LEU A 81 3.59 7.32 7.55
C LEU A 81 4.78 7.83 6.72
N ALA A 82 4.53 8.12 5.46
CA ALA A 82 5.58 8.50 4.51
C ALA A 82 5.10 9.54 3.50
N LEU A 83 4.60 10.67 4.01
CA LEU A 83 4.15 11.78 3.17
C LEU A 83 5.24 12.21 2.18
N GLY A 84 4.94 12.16 0.89
CA GLY A 84 5.86 12.51 -0.17
C GLY A 84 7.03 11.54 -0.36
N ALA A 85 7.05 10.38 0.27
CA ALA A 85 8.19 9.46 0.26
C ALA A 85 7.86 8.00 -0.09
N ALA A 86 6.61 7.70 -0.46
CA ALA A 86 6.19 6.34 -0.81
C ALA A 86 6.36 6.06 -2.32
N TYR A 87 7.56 6.32 -2.85
CA TYR A 87 7.85 6.17 -4.29
C TYR A 87 8.49 4.82 -4.66
N THR A 88 8.77 3.99 -3.70
CA THR A 88 9.48 2.73 -3.93
C THR A 88 8.49 1.58 -4.09
N PRO A 89 8.50 0.88 -5.24
CA PRO A 89 7.63 -0.26 -5.45
C PRO A 89 7.98 -1.40 -4.49
N ALA A 90 6.98 -2.20 -4.11
CA ALA A 90 7.19 -3.42 -3.36
C ALA A 90 7.82 -4.51 -4.24
N SER A 91 8.62 -5.38 -3.64
CA SER A 91 9.21 -6.55 -4.29
C SER A 91 8.68 -7.83 -3.65
N LEU A 92 8.43 -8.83 -4.48
CA LEU A 92 7.99 -10.15 -4.02
C LEU A 92 9.19 -11.09 -3.98
N GLY A 93 9.42 -11.69 -2.82
CA GLY A 93 10.47 -12.69 -2.65
C GLY A 93 10.01 -14.08 -3.07
N SER A 94 10.95 -14.93 -3.47
CA SER A 94 10.69 -16.35 -3.74
C SER A 94 10.25 -17.13 -2.49
N ASP A 95 10.48 -16.54 -1.31
CA ASP A 95 10.05 -17.05 0.00
C ASP A 95 8.58 -16.71 0.33
N GLY A 96 7.86 -16.05 -0.58
CA GLY A 96 6.48 -15.62 -0.40
C GLY A 96 6.33 -14.37 0.45
N LYS A 97 7.42 -13.70 0.81
CA LYS A 97 7.38 -12.45 1.58
C LYS A 97 7.38 -11.24 0.66
N ILE A 98 6.84 -10.14 1.17
CA ILE A 98 6.77 -8.86 0.49
C ILE A 98 7.80 -7.93 1.13
N TYR A 99 8.67 -7.36 0.31
CA TYR A 99 9.69 -6.41 0.73
C TYR A 99 9.25 -5.02 0.30
N SER A 100 9.01 -4.14 1.28
CA SER A 100 8.52 -2.79 1.05
C SER A 100 9.39 -1.78 1.78
N GLN A 101 9.74 -0.70 1.12
CA GLN A 101 10.46 0.42 1.72
C GLN A 101 9.49 1.56 2.00
N ASN A 102 9.64 2.19 3.16
CA ASN A 102 8.83 3.33 3.53
C ASN A 102 9.56 4.15 4.59
N ALA A 103 9.60 5.48 4.42
CA ALA A 103 10.24 6.43 5.35
C ALA A 103 11.65 6.00 5.81
N GLY A 104 12.49 5.52 4.88
CA GLY A 104 13.87 5.11 5.17
C GLY A 104 14.01 3.74 5.85
N HIS A 105 12.92 2.98 5.97
CA HIS A 105 12.92 1.64 6.57
C HIS A 105 12.56 0.58 5.54
N LEU A 106 13.17 -0.60 5.68
CA LEU A 106 12.79 -1.80 4.94
C LEU A 106 11.87 -2.65 5.82
N PHE A 107 10.67 -2.91 5.32
CA PHE A 107 9.70 -3.79 5.96
C PHE A 107 9.62 -5.11 5.20
N VAL A 108 9.61 -6.20 5.95
CA VAL A 108 9.42 -7.55 5.40
C VAL A 108 8.10 -8.08 5.94
N VAL A 109 7.15 -8.31 5.05
CA VAL A 109 5.77 -8.68 5.40
C VAL A 109 5.49 -10.08 4.88
N GLY A 110 4.93 -10.92 5.73
CA GLY A 110 4.58 -12.31 5.40
C GLY A 110 4.85 -13.25 6.55
N LYS A 111 4.59 -14.49 6.31
CA LYS A 111 4.77 -15.56 7.29
C LYS A 111 6.11 -16.25 7.14
#